data_b7740201f4e8337f59be1ee02dddaea0
#
_entry.id   b7740201f4e8337f59be1ee02dddaea0
#
_cell.length_a   1.000
_cell.length_b   1.000
_cell.length_c   1.000
_cell.angle_alpha   90.00
_cell.angle_beta   90.00
_cell.angle_gamma   90.00
#
_symmetry.space_group_name_H-M   'P 1'
#
loop_
_entity.id
_entity.type
_entity.pdbx_description
1 polymer ?
#
loop_
_entity_poly.entity_id
_entity_poly.type
_entity_poly.pdbx_seq_one_letter_code
_entity_poly.pdbx_strand_id
1 'polypeptide(L)'
;MSLEDQLEKLLAQGIDQEHILLDTYTGTKIDRPKFNEVLSKLEPGDELVVCKLDRFARTAPEGAMLVRDLVERGIKVNILNMGVADNTPMGKVMVTVMLAFAEYERDMIVERTSMGKAMKREHDPDWREGRKLKEIDNEQFEKLAQKQKDGLITVADCCRELGISRSTWYDRSRKVG
;
A
#
# COMPACT_ATOMS: atom_id res chain seq x y z
N MET A 1 17.32 -11.45 -8.20
CA MET A 1 18.54 -10.63 -8.41
C MET A 1 19.09 -10.36 -7.02
N SER A 2 20.28 -10.84 -6.74
CA SER A 2 20.96 -10.65 -5.45
C SER A 2 21.40 -9.19 -5.26
N LEU A 3 21.84 -8.83 -4.06
CA LEU A 3 22.40 -7.51 -3.78
C LEU A 3 23.72 -7.31 -4.52
N GLU A 4 24.50 -8.39 -4.65
CA GLU A 4 25.75 -8.42 -5.39
C GLU A 4 25.55 -8.16 -6.89
N ASP A 5 24.56 -8.82 -7.52
CA ASP A 5 24.19 -8.57 -8.91
C ASP A 5 23.77 -7.10 -9.17
N GLN A 6 23.12 -6.48 -8.17
CA GLN A 6 22.70 -5.08 -8.27
C GLN A 6 23.90 -4.14 -8.20
N LEU A 7 24.79 -4.40 -7.25
CA LEU A 7 26.02 -3.62 -7.08
C LEU A 7 26.90 -3.69 -8.35
N GLU A 8 27.10 -4.89 -8.87
CA GLU A 8 27.88 -5.10 -10.10
C GLU A 8 27.31 -4.31 -11.28
N LYS A 9 25.98 -4.32 -11.44
CA LYS A 9 25.30 -3.57 -12.51
C LYS A 9 25.46 -2.07 -12.38
N LEU A 10 25.39 -1.53 -11.16
CA LEU A 10 25.57 -0.11 -10.92
C LEU A 10 27.02 0.32 -11.15
N LEU A 11 27.99 -0.46 -10.70
CA LEU A 11 29.41 -0.23 -10.97
C LEU A 11 29.72 -0.30 -12.47
N ALA A 12 29.10 -1.20 -13.22
CA ALA A 12 29.23 -1.28 -14.67
C ALA A 12 28.69 -0.04 -15.42
N GLN A 13 27.84 0.78 -14.80
CA GLN A 13 27.44 2.08 -15.33
C GLN A 13 28.44 3.20 -15.05
N GLY A 14 29.56 2.91 -14.41
CA GLY A 14 30.57 3.91 -14.06
C GLY A 14 30.24 4.74 -12.83
N ILE A 15 29.33 4.27 -11.99
CA ILE A 15 28.94 4.94 -10.74
C ILE A 15 29.96 4.57 -9.67
N ASP A 16 30.58 5.56 -9.04
CA ASP A 16 31.51 5.36 -7.93
C ASP A 16 30.79 4.71 -6.73
N GLN A 17 31.51 3.81 -6.06
CA GLN A 17 30.93 3.03 -4.95
C GLN A 17 30.41 3.89 -3.80
N GLU A 18 30.97 5.07 -3.59
CA GLU A 18 30.53 6.04 -2.58
C GLU A 18 29.13 6.64 -2.88
N HIS A 19 28.71 6.65 -4.14
CA HIS A 19 27.41 7.09 -4.60
C HIS A 19 26.37 5.96 -4.67
N ILE A 20 26.77 4.73 -4.37
CA ILE A 20 25.86 3.57 -4.37
C ILE A 20 25.31 3.36 -2.97
N LEU A 21 24.00 3.54 -2.81
CA LEU A 21 23.30 3.31 -1.56
C LEU A 21 22.53 1.99 -1.63
N LEU A 22 22.83 1.11 -0.69
CA LEU A 22 22.18 -0.20 -0.58
C LEU A 22 21.23 -0.19 0.61
N ASP A 23 19.94 -0.38 0.34
CA ASP A 23 18.94 -0.64 1.36
C ASP A 23 18.55 -2.12 1.35
N THR A 24 18.65 -2.77 2.50
CA THR A 24 18.12 -4.12 2.68
C THR A 24 16.63 -4.03 2.99
N TYR A 25 15.81 -4.30 1.98
CA TYR A 25 14.36 -4.24 2.09
C TYR A 25 13.78 -5.59 2.53
N THR A 26 13.19 -5.64 3.72
CA THR A 26 12.28 -6.72 4.11
C THR A 26 10.85 -6.21 3.91
N GLY A 27 10.05 -6.91 3.10
CA GLY A 27 8.75 -6.47 2.55
C GLY A 27 7.69 -5.93 3.52
N THR A 28 7.99 -5.85 4.82
CA THR A 28 7.08 -5.38 5.88
C THR A 28 7.41 -3.99 6.44
N LYS A 29 8.62 -3.46 6.25
CA LYS A 29 8.99 -2.13 6.77
C LYS A 29 8.90 -1.07 5.68
N ILE A 30 8.12 -0.02 5.96
CA ILE A 30 7.84 1.12 5.07
C ILE A 30 9.01 2.11 5.03
N ASP A 31 9.91 2.02 6.00
CA ASP A 31 10.96 3.01 6.21
C ASP A 31 12.18 2.70 5.34
N ARG A 32 12.50 3.61 4.42
CA ARG A 32 13.67 3.58 3.53
C ARG A 32 14.55 4.81 3.78
N PRO A 33 15.21 4.90 4.93
CA PRO A 33 15.93 6.12 5.31
C PRO A 33 17.00 6.50 4.31
N LYS A 34 17.77 5.54 3.80
CA LYS A 34 18.82 5.80 2.81
C LYS A 34 18.24 6.23 1.46
N PHE A 35 17.16 5.60 1.01
CA PHE A 35 16.50 5.99 -0.23
C PHE A 35 15.94 7.41 -0.15
N ASN A 36 15.26 7.75 0.95
CA ASN A 36 14.74 9.09 1.20
C ASN A 36 15.88 10.12 1.30
N GLU A 37 17.01 9.75 1.90
CA GLU A 37 18.22 10.57 1.95
C GLU A 37 18.74 10.88 0.54
N VAL A 38 18.82 9.87 -0.36
CA VAL A 38 19.19 10.10 -1.76
C VAL A 38 18.24 11.08 -2.41
N LEU A 39 16.92 10.82 -2.33
CA LEU A 39 15.92 11.68 -2.97
C LEU A 39 15.98 13.14 -2.50
N SER A 40 16.37 13.37 -1.25
CA SER A 40 16.52 14.71 -0.68
C SER A 40 17.78 15.45 -1.12
N LYS A 41 18.81 14.70 -1.51
CA LYS A 41 20.11 15.26 -1.97
C LYS A 41 20.15 15.53 -3.47
N LEU A 42 19.24 14.93 -4.24
CA LEU A 42 19.20 15.10 -5.69
C LEU A 42 18.81 16.52 -6.08
N GLU A 43 19.62 17.11 -6.95
CA GLU A 43 19.44 18.45 -7.52
C GLU A 43 19.10 18.38 -9.02
N PRO A 44 18.51 19.46 -9.60
CA PRO A 44 18.28 19.52 -11.04
C PRO A 44 19.57 19.31 -11.84
N GLY A 45 19.56 18.36 -12.78
CA GLY A 45 20.72 17.97 -13.58
C GLY A 45 21.36 16.67 -13.13
N ASP A 46 21.05 16.18 -11.93
CA ASP A 46 21.51 14.87 -11.45
C ASP A 46 20.85 13.71 -12.19
N GLU A 47 21.49 12.55 -12.12
CA GLU A 47 20.97 11.30 -12.64
C GLU A 47 20.83 10.27 -11.51
N LEU A 48 19.60 9.78 -11.30
CA LEU A 48 19.31 8.66 -10.40
C LEU A 48 19.28 7.36 -11.20
N VAL A 49 20.18 6.44 -10.89
CA VAL A 49 20.25 5.13 -11.55
C VAL A 49 19.68 4.06 -10.64
N VAL A 50 18.76 3.27 -11.15
CA VAL A 50 18.13 2.15 -10.44
C VAL A 50 18.11 0.89 -11.29
N CYS A 51 18.35 -0.26 -10.69
CA CYS A 51 18.41 -1.51 -11.41
C CYS A 51 17.06 -1.94 -12.00
N LYS A 52 15.96 -1.68 -11.26
CA LYS A 52 14.59 -2.04 -11.64
C LYS A 52 13.59 -1.16 -10.91
N LEU A 53 12.42 -0.96 -11.52
CA LEU A 53 11.33 -0.17 -10.96
C LEU A 53 10.78 -0.76 -9.63
N ASP A 54 10.72 -2.10 -9.50
CA ASP A 54 10.28 -2.79 -8.29
C ASP A 54 11.19 -2.59 -7.08
N ARG A 55 12.42 -2.12 -7.33
CA ARG A 55 13.38 -1.72 -6.27
C ARG A 55 13.23 -0.25 -5.89
N PHE A 56 12.69 0.53 -6.79
CA PHE A 56 12.47 1.95 -6.64
C PHE A 56 11.19 2.26 -5.86
N ALA A 57 10.11 1.54 -6.13
CA ALA A 57 8.82 1.72 -5.50
C ALA A 57 8.17 0.36 -5.15
N ARG A 58 7.17 0.43 -4.28
CA ARG A 58 6.43 -0.73 -3.80
C ARG A 58 5.41 -1.24 -4.81
N THR A 59 4.84 -0.32 -5.55
CA THR A 59 3.85 -0.58 -6.60
C THR A 59 4.25 0.17 -7.86
N ALA A 60 3.83 -0.33 -9.03
CA ALA A 60 4.11 0.35 -10.29
C ALA A 60 3.53 1.77 -10.32
N PRO A 61 2.30 2.05 -9.83
CA PRO A 61 1.79 3.40 -9.72
C PRO A 61 2.67 4.35 -8.90
N GLU A 62 3.13 3.90 -7.74
CA GLU A 62 4.00 4.69 -6.86
C GLU A 62 5.33 5.02 -7.55
N GLY A 63 5.92 4.02 -8.23
CA GLY A 63 7.16 4.17 -8.98
C GLY A 63 7.01 5.13 -10.16
N ALA A 64 5.95 5.02 -10.94
CA ALA A 64 5.67 5.88 -12.07
C ALA A 64 5.46 7.35 -11.64
N MET A 65 4.71 7.58 -10.55
CA MET A 65 4.52 8.92 -9.99
C MET A 65 5.84 9.53 -9.50
N LEU A 66 6.65 8.76 -8.79
CA LEU A 66 7.93 9.23 -8.29
C LEU A 66 8.92 9.56 -9.43
N VAL A 67 8.96 8.73 -10.50
CA VAL A 67 9.74 9.03 -11.70
C VAL A 67 9.29 10.33 -12.33
N ARG A 68 7.97 10.53 -12.48
CA ARG A 68 7.43 11.78 -13.02
C ARG A 68 7.85 12.99 -12.18
N ASP A 69 7.69 12.91 -10.86
CA ASP A 69 8.01 14.01 -9.95
C ASP A 69 9.51 14.37 -10.00
N LEU A 70 10.38 13.36 -10.12
CA LEU A 70 11.83 13.59 -10.29
C LEU A 70 12.15 14.23 -11.64
N VAL A 71 11.55 13.78 -12.72
CA VAL A 71 11.73 14.37 -14.06
C VAL A 71 11.23 15.81 -14.08
N GLU A 72 10.11 16.12 -13.44
CA GLU A 72 9.60 17.50 -13.29
C GLU A 72 10.57 18.40 -12.50
N ARG A 73 11.31 17.83 -11.55
CA ARG A 73 12.40 18.52 -10.82
C ARG A 73 13.66 18.69 -11.66
N GLY A 74 13.72 18.16 -12.89
CA GLY A 74 14.90 18.23 -13.75
C GLY A 74 15.94 17.15 -13.48
N ILE A 75 15.58 16.08 -12.77
CA ILE A 75 16.43 14.93 -12.46
C ILE A 75 16.17 13.86 -13.51
N LYS A 76 17.23 13.26 -14.05
CA LYS A 76 17.13 12.10 -14.93
C LYS A 76 16.96 10.83 -14.10
N VAL A 77 16.07 9.93 -14.52
CA VAL A 77 15.89 8.64 -13.88
C VAL A 77 16.23 7.54 -14.87
N ASN A 78 17.34 6.85 -14.64
CA ASN A 78 17.81 5.75 -15.48
C ASN A 78 17.42 4.41 -14.83
N ILE A 79 16.47 3.72 -15.43
CA ILE A 79 16.00 2.41 -14.99
C ILE A 79 16.64 1.38 -15.90
N LEU A 80 17.66 0.66 -15.44
CA LEU A 80 18.55 -0.18 -16.27
C LEU A 80 17.83 -1.20 -17.14
N ASN A 81 16.65 -1.67 -16.73
CA ASN A 81 15.86 -2.62 -17.50
C ASN A 81 14.75 -1.99 -18.36
N MET A 82 14.59 -0.67 -18.31
CA MET A 82 13.52 0.04 -19.03
C MET A 82 14.03 1.19 -19.89
N GLY A 83 15.06 1.91 -19.44
CA GLY A 83 15.65 3.07 -20.12
C GLY A 83 15.65 4.32 -19.26
N VAL A 84 15.88 5.47 -19.90
CA VAL A 84 16.03 6.77 -19.25
C VAL A 84 14.74 7.58 -19.36
N ALA A 85 14.23 8.02 -18.23
CA ALA A 85 13.16 9.00 -18.12
C ALA A 85 13.76 10.37 -17.80
N ASP A 86 13.55 11.36 -18.67
CA ASP A 86 14.06 12.72 -18.55
C ASP A 86 13.09 13.74 -19.20
N ASN A 87 13.48 14.99 -19.25
CA ASN A 87 12.68 16.06 -19.87
C ASN A 87 12.73 16.08 -21.41
N THR A 88 13.42 15.16 -22.07
CA THR A 88 13.37 15.01 -23.54
C THR A 88 12.01 14.53 -24.01
N PRO A 89 11.65 14.77 -25.28
CA PRO A 89 10.39 14.22 -25.83
C PRO A 89 10.26 12.71 -25.64
N MET A 90 11.34 11.96 -25.82
CA MET A 90 11.34 10.48 -25.62
C MET A 90 11.21 10.11 -24.15
N GLY A 91 11.92 10.80 -23.24
CA GLY A 91 11.81 10.59 -21.81
C GLY A 91 10.39 10.83 -21.30
N LYS A 92 9.71 11.87 -21.81
CA LYS A 92 8.28 12.14 -21.51
C LYS A 92 7.35 11.04 -22.01
N VAL A 93 7.60 10.49 -23.19
CA VAL A 93 6.84 9.32 -23.70
C VAL A 93 7.03 8.15 -22.73
N MET A 94 8.25 7.88 -22.29
CA MET A 94 8.53 6.82 -21.33
C MET A 94 7.75 7.00 -20.03
N VAL A 95 7.77 8.18 -19.43
CA VAL A 95 6.97 8.49 -18.22
C VAL A 95 5.48 8.24 -18.47
N THR A 96 4.96 8.70 -19.62
CA THR A 96 3.55 8.50 -19.99
C THR A 96 3.19 7.02 -20.09
N VAL A 97 4.02 6.22 -20.73
CA VAL A 97 3.83 4.77 -20.83
C VAL A 97 3.86 4.11 -19.46
N MET A 98 4.78 4.49 -18.58
CA MET A 98 4.84 3.99 -17.21
C MET A 98 3.56 4.30 -16.42
N LEU A 99 3.04 5.52 -16.52
CA LEU A 99 1.80 5.91 -15.87
C LEU A 99 0.60 5.14 -16.41
N ALA A 100 0.51 4.96 -17.74
CA ALA A 100 -0.55 4.16 -18.35
C ALA A 100 -0.54 2.69 -17.90
N PHE A 101 0.65 2.08 -17.78
CA PHE A 101 0.79 0.74 -17.21
C PHE A 101 0.36 0.68 -15.75
N ALA A 102 0.69 1.70 -14.99
CA ALA A 102 0.32 1.80 -13.58
C ALA A 102 -1.21 1.88 -13.39
N GLU A 103 -1.90 2.66 -14.22
CA GLU A 103 -3.36 2.73 -14.26
C GLU A 103 -3.97 1.38 -14.65
N TYR A 104 -3.45 0.76 -15.70
CA TYR A 104 -3.89 -0.56 -16.14
C TYR A 104 -3.77 -1.63 -15.04
N GLU A 105 -2.63 -1.71 -14.35
CA GLU A 105 -2.47 -2.63 -13.23
C GLU A 105 -3.49 -2.40 -12.11
N ARG A 106 -3.75 -1.14 -11.78
CA ARG A 106 -4.77 -0.76 -10.79
C ARG A 106 -6.16 -1.25 -11.20
N ASP A 107 -6.54 -0.99 -12.44
CA ASP A 107 -7.84 -1.38 -12.98
C ASP A 107 -8.00 -2.90 -12.99
N MET A 108 -6.97 -3.63 -13.39
CA MET A 108 -6.93 -5.09 -13.35
C MET A 108 -7.08 -5.66 -11.92
N ILE A 109 -6.50 -5.01 -10.91
CA ILE A 109 -6.67 -5.40 -9.50
C ILE A 109 -8.11 -5.18 -9.06
N VAL A 110 -8.70 -4.02 -9.40
CA VAL A 110 -10.10 -3.69 -9.07
C VAL A 110 -11.05 -4.69 -9.74
N GLU A 111 -10.86 -4.97 -11.03
CA GLU A 111 -11.67 -5.92 -11.79
C GLU A 111 -11.59 -7.32 -11.18
N ARG A 112 -10.38 -7.85 -10.95
CA ARG A 112 -10.17 -9.16 -10.34
C ARG A 112 -10.80 -9.25 -8.95
N THR A 113 -10.68 -8.20 -8.15
CA THR A 113 -11.28 -8.14 -6.81
C THR A 113 -12.81 -8.14 -6.89
N SER A 114 -13.39 -7.37 -7.81
CA SER A 114 -14.85 -7.30 -8.00
C SER A 114 -15.42 -8.61 -8.50
N MET A 115 -14.77 -9.28 -9.45
CA MET A 115 -15.13 -10.62 -9.91
C MET A 115 -15.07 -11.65 -8.78
N GLY A 116 -14.00 -11.65 -7.98
CA GLY A 116 -13.86 -12.53 -6.83
C GLY A 116 -14.94 -12.32 -5.77
N LYS A 117 -15.37 -11.06 -5.55
CA LYS A 117 -16.50 -10.75 -4.66
C LYS A 117 -17.83 -11.22 -5.25
N ALA A 118 -18.05 -11.05 -6.55
CA ALA A 118 -19.26 -11.50 -7.24
C ALA A 118 -19.39 -13.02 -7.16
N MET A 119 -18.34 -13.75 -7.46
CA MET A 119 -18.32 -15.23 -7.32
C MET A 119 -18.59 -15.69 -5.89
N LYS A 120 -18.05 -15.02 -4.89
CA LYS A 120 -18.32 -15.36 -3.49
C LYS A 120 -19.78 -15.14 -3.10
N ARG A 121 -20.40 -14.05 -3.56
CA ARG A 121 -21.82 -13.78 -3.32
C ARG A 121 -22.73 -14.84 -3.95
N GLU A 122 -22.34 -15.37 -5.11
CA GLU A 122 -23.08 -16.38 -5.83
C GLU A 122 -23.01 -17.76 -5.13
N HIS A 123 -21.82 -18.11 -4.59
CA HIS A 123 -21.58 -19.42 -4.00
C HIS A 123 -21.85 -19.49 -2.49
N ASP A 124 -21.90 -18.34 -1.80
CA ASP A 124 -22.14 -18.25 -0.35
C ASP A 124 -23.18 -17.15 -0.06
N PRO A 125 -24.47 -17.53 0.11
CA PRO A 125 -25.53 -16.59 0.41
C PRO A 125 -25.32 -15.79 1.70
N ASP A 126 -24.55 -16.34 2.65
CA ASP A 126 -24.22 -15.69 3.92
C ASP A 126 -22.95 -14.84 3.84
N TRP A 127 -22.28 -14.86 2.69
CA TRP A 127 -21.07 -14.06 2.52
C TRP A 127 -21.38 -12.57 2.57
N ARG A 128 -20.64 -11.87 3.41
CA ARG A 128 -20.70 -10.41 3.56
C ARG A 128 -19.34 -9.80 3.38
N GLU A 129 -19.33 -8.64 2.74
CA GLU A 129 -18.12 -7.85 2.58
C GLU A 129 -17.73 -7.19 3.91
N GLY A 130 -16.42 -7.14 4.17
CA GLY A 130 -15.86 -6.51 5.35
C GLY A 130 -15.45 -7.48 6.45
N ARG A 131 -15.26 -6.95 7.65
CA ARG A 131 -14.88 -7.75 8.82
C ARG A 131 -16.06 -8.63 9.25
N LYS A 132 -15.79 -9.92 9.50
CA LYS A 132 -16.78 -10.83 10.09
C LYS A 132 -17.33 -10.23 11.39
N LEU A 133 -18.66 -10.25 11.52
CA LEU A 133 -19.28 -9.84 12.77
C LEU A 133 -18.86 -10.81 13.87
N LYS A 134 -18.55 -10.26 15.05
CA LYS A 134 -18.26 -11.08 16.21
C LYS A 134 -19.54 -11.80 16.64
N GLU A 135 -19.47 -13.10 16.82
CA GLU A 135 -20.55 -13.85 17.44
C GLU A 135 -20.68 -13.38 18.89
N ILE A 136 -21.87 -13.01 19.25
CA ILE A 136 -22.21 -12.51 20.58
C ILE A 136 -23.36 -13.40 21.06
N ASP A 137 -23.19 -13.99 22.23
CA ASP A 137 -24.27 -14.74 22.88
C ASP A 137 -25.45 -13.80 23.14
N ASN A 138 -26.62 -14.18 22.61
CA ASN A 138 -27.84 -13.40 22.73
C ASN A 138 -28.32 -13.31 24.19
N GLU A 139 -28.27 -14.40 24.93
CA GLU A 139 -28.70 -14.42 26.33
C GLU A 139 -27.81 -13.53 27.21
N GLN A 140 -26.49 -13.60 26.99
CA GLN A 140 -25.54 -12.76 27.70
C GLN A 140 -25.74 -11.29 27.35
N PHE A 141 -25.99 -10.99 26.07
CA PHE A 141 -26.26 -9.62 25.62
C PHE A 141 -27.53 -9.04 26.27
N GLU A 142 -28.64 -9.80 26.28
CA GLU A 142 -29.92 -9.36 26.86
C GLU A 142 -29.81 -9.16 28.38
N LYS A 143 -29.12 -10.05 29.09
CA LYS A 143 -28.87 -9.90 30.53
C LYS A 143 -28.07 -8.61 30.84
N LEU A 144 -27.06 -8.31 30.04
CA LEU A 144 -26.28 -7.09 30.23
C LEU A 144 -27.05 -5.84 29.82
N ALA A 145 -27.87 -5.91 28.76
CA ALA A 145 -28.73 -4.83 28.34
C ALA A 145 -29.79 -4.47 29.39
N GLN A 146 -30.35 -5.49 30.06
CA GLN A 146 -31.29 -5.25 31.16
C GLN A 146 -30.59 -4.59 32.36
N LYS A 147 -29.44 -5.11 32.80
CA LYS A 147 -28.65 -4.51 33.87
C LYS A 147 -28.25 -3.05 33.58
N GLN A 148 -27.96 -2.74 32.32
CA GLN A 148 -27.63 -1.39 31.88
C GLN A 148 -28.87 -0.47 31.92
N LYS A 149 -30.04 -0.97 31.50
CA LYS A 149 -31.32 -0.22 31.60
C LYS A 149 -31.68 0.07 33.07
N ASP A 150 -31.41 -0.88 33.95
CA ASP A 150 -31.63 -0.75 35.40
C ASP A 150 -30.60 0.14 36.10
N GLY A 151 -29.62 0.66 35.36
CA GLY A 151 -28.59 1.57 35.89
C GLY A 151 -27.50 0.86 36.73
N LEU A 152 -27.46 -0.45 36.74
CA LEU A 152 -26.52 -1.26 37.54
C LEU A 152 -25.12 -1.31 36.94
N ILE A 153 -24.98 -1.19 35.63
CA ILE A 153 -23.71 -1.21 34.92
C ILE A 153 -23.72 -0.18 33.77
N THR A 154 -22.52 0.21 33.34
CA THR A 154 -22.38 1.16 32.23
C THR A 154 -22.28 0.44 30.89
N VAL A 155 -22.56 1.14 29.78
CA VAL A 155 -22.31 0.62 28.43
C VAL A 155 -20.85 0.23 28.24
N ALA A 156 -19.92 0.94 28.90
CA ALA A 156 -18.50 0.61 28.82
C ALA A 156 -18.19 -0.76 29.45
N ASP A 157 -18.85 -1.09 30.55
CA ASP A 157 -18.70 -2.38 31.22
C ASP A 157 -19.30 -3.52 30.39
N CYS A 158 -20.49 -3.31 29.81
CA CYS A 158 -21.09 -4.26 28.87
C CYS A 158 -20.18 -4.54 27.66
N CYS A 159 -19.60 -3.49 27.08
CA CYS A 159 -18.68 -3.62 25.96
C CYS A 159 -17.42 -4.38 26.34
N ARG A 160 -16.89 -4.17 27.53
CA ARG A 160 -15.70 -4.87 28.05
C ARG A 160 -15.99 -6.35 28.26
N GLU A 161 -17.12 -6.67 28.86
CA GLU A 161 -17.52 -8.05 29.17
C GLU A 161 -17.76 -8.86 27.88
N LEU A 162 -18.45 -8.28 26.88
CA LEU A 162 -18.68 -8.91 25.59
C LEU A 162 -17.48 -8.82 24.64
N GLY A 163 -16.46 -7.99 24.98
CA GLY A 163 -15.30 -7.72 24.12
C GLY A 163 -15.70 -7.11 22.77
N ILE A 164 -16.66 -6.18 22.76
CA ILE A 164 -17.17 -5.48 21.57
C ILE A 164 -16.95 -3.97 21.68
N SER A 165 -17.07 -3.27 20.53
CA SER A 165 -17.03 -1.82 20.51
C SER A 165 -18.38 -1.21 20.94
N ARG A 166 -18.37 0.06 21.36
CA ARG A 166 -19.60 0.81 21.65
C ARG A 166 -20.53 0.91 20.44
N SER A 167 -19.97 1.08 19.24
CA SER A 167 -20.79 1.10 18.02
C SER A 167 -21.51 -0.22 17.82
N THR A 168 -20.84 -1.35 18.01
CA THR A 168 -21.44 -2.70 17.92
C THR A 168 -22.53 -2.90 18.97
N TRP A 169 -22.35 -2.38 20.20
CA TRP A 169 -23.36 -2.43 21.24
C TRP A 169 -24.63 -1.67 20.82
N TYR A 170 -24.51 -0.44 20.38
CA TYR A 170 -25.68 0.35 19.99
C TYR A 170 -26.37 -0.15 18.72
N ASP A 171 -25.60 -0.67 17.75
CA ASP A 171 -26.19 -1.27 16.55
C ASP A 171 -26.99 -2.51 16.87
N ARG A 172 -26.56 -3.32 17.85
CA ARG A 172 -27.29 -4.48 18.28
C ARG A 172 -28.49 -4.13 19.16
N SER A 173 -28.35 -3.18 20.08
CA SER A 173 -29.45 -2.70 20.92
C SER A 173 -30.62 -2.15 20.10
N ARG A 174 -30.36 -1.53 18.94
CA ARG A 174 -31.40 -1.08 18.01
C ARG A 174 -32.13 -2.21 17.28
N LYS A 175 -31.53 -3.40 17.19
CA LYS A 175 -32.14 -4.55 16.51
C LYS A 175 -32.93 -5.44 17.44
N VAL A 176 -32.74 -5.33 18.75
CA VAL A 176 -33.39 -6.15 19.80
C VAL A 176 -34.51 -5.37 20.49
N GLY A 177 -34.57 -4.04 20.37
CA GLY A 177 -35.62 -3.20 20.88
C GLY A 177 -36.56 -2.73 19.77
#